data_281be62d8dcc3748da0e93d910c7b640
#
_entry.id   281be62d8dcc3748da0e93d910c7b640
#
_cell.length_a   1.000
_cell.length_b   1.000
_cell.length_c   1.000
_cell.angle_alpha   90.00
_cell.angle_beta   90.00
_cell.angle_gamma   90.00
#
_symmetry.space_group_name_H-M   'P 1'
#
loop_
_entity.id
_entity.type
_entity.pdbx_description
1 polymer ?
#
loop_
_entity_poly.entity_id
_entity_poly.type
_entity_poly.pdbx_seq_one_letter_code
_entity_poly.pdbx_strand_id
1 'polypeptide(L)'
;MATPELEVVIVSHGAEALLRRCLLSLREQPPSTAAMRVTVVDSGSPDSTPEMVEREFPEVRLLRRDNVGFSAANNLALRESRAEAVLLLNPDTEVHAGALEAALARLRSEPRIGMVGIKLVTASGELDHACKRSFPTPLSALAHFTGIGRGDAGGALGQYRATHLGDDEPGEVDAVNGAFMLCRADAVREVGLLDEGYWLYMEDLDWCHRFWDAGWKVFYEPAGVALHVKGGSSGSRRRPKQEIAFHRGMARFYRRFDAPEHNPLLNLAVYAGIAAKLAVSLAITTLKR
;
A
#
# COMPACT_ATOMS: atom_id res chain seq x y z
N MET A 1 27.92 -4.72 11.31
CA MET A 1 27.44 -3.62 10.45
C MET A 1 26.59 -2.69 11.32
N ALA A 2 26.65 -1.38 11.13
CA ALA A 2 25.78 -0.46 11.85
C ALA A 2 24.30 -0.75 11.50
N THR A 3 23.41 -0.53 12.47
CA THR A 3 21.95 -0.67 12.24
C THR A 3 21.52 0.43 11.27
N PRO A 4 20.84 0.12 10.17
CA PRO A 4 20.35 1.14 9.26
C PRO A 4 19.27 1.99 9.95
N GLU A 5 19.19 3.26 9.60
CA GLU A 5 18.12 4.14 10.10
C GLU A 5 16.82 3.95 9.30
N LEU A 6 16.96 3.61 8.01
CA LEU A 6 15.83 3.29 7.10
C LEU A 6 16.03 1.92 6.46
N GLU A 7 15.01 1.07 6.55
CA GLU A 7 14.94 -0.15 5.74
C GLU A 7 13.81 -0.04 4.73
N VAL A 8 14.13 -0.20 3.44
CA VAL A 8 13.16 -0.27 2.36
C VAL A 8 12.88 -1.74 2.06
N VAL A 9 11.62 -2.14 2.15
CA VAL A 9 11.14 -3.49 1.85
C VAL A 9 10.32 -3.45 0.58
N ILE A 10 10.71 -4.26 -0.42
CA ILE A 10 10.04 -4.36 -1.72
C ILE A 10 9.66 -5.81 -1.94
N VAL A 11 8.35 -6.08 -2.11
CA VAL A 11 7.86 -7.41 -2.50
C VAL A 11 7.65 -7.42 -4.00
N SER A 12 8.28 -8.36 -4.71
CA SER A 12 8.17 -8.49 -6.17
C SER A 12 7.69 -9.88 -6.60
N HIS A 13 6.90 -9.93 -7.68
CA HIS A 13 6.46 -11.16 -8.34
C HIS A 13 6.30 -10.94 -9.85
N GLY A 14 7.30 -11.37 -10.63
CA GLY A 14 7.26 -11.28 -12.09
C GLY A 14 7.21 -9.83 -12.62
N ALA A 15 8.08 -8.97 -12.11
CA ALA A 15 8.09 -7.53 -12.42
C ALA A 15 9.51 -7.00 -12.69
N GLU A 16 10.37 -7.77 -13.39
CA GLU A 16 11.79 -7.48 -13.58
C GLU A 16 12.06 -6.03 -13.99
N ALA A 17 11.44 -5.57 -15.08
CA ALA A 17 11.72 -4.22 -15.63
C ALA A 17 11.28 -3.11 -14.67
N LEU A 18 10.16 -3.28 -13.95
CA LEU A 18 9.64 -2.31 -13.00
C LEU A 18 10.50 -2.27 -11.75
N LEU A 19 10.82 -3.44 -11.19
CA LEU A 19 11.69 -3.53 -10.02
C LEU A 19 13.08 -2.93 -10.31
N ARG A 20 13.63 -3.14 -11.52
CA ARG A 20 14.90 -2.52 -11.93
C ARG A 20 14.81 -0.99 -11.86
N ARG A 21 13.75 -0.38 -12.37
CA ARG A 21 13.53 1.07 -12.33
C ARG A 21 13.35 1.58 -10.90
N CYS A 22 12.57 0.85 -10.10
CA CYS A 22 12.40 1.14 -8.68
C CYS A 22 13.75 1.15 -7.94
N LEU A 23 14.57 0.11 -8.10
CA LEU A 23 15.89 0.00 -7.46
C LEU A 23 16.87 1.07 -7.97
N LEU A 24 16.85 1.39 -9.27
CA LEU A 24 17.64 2.50 -9.82
C LEU A 24 17.25 3.84 -9.18
N SER A 25 15.95 4.12 -9.05
CA SER A 25 15.48 5.37 -8.42
C SER A 25 15.95 5.48 -6.96
N LEU A 26 15.94 4.40 -6.20
CA LEU A 26 16.47 4.38 -4.82
C LEU A 26 17.98 4.58 -4.77
N ARG A 27 18.72 3.98 -5.72
CA ARG A 27 20.18 4.13 -5.82
C ARG A 27 20.60 5.55 -6.20
N GLU A 28 19.84 6.20 -7.08
CA GLU A 28 20.09 7.56 -7.57
C GLU A 28 19.64 8.64 -6.58
N GLN A 29 18.63 8.32 -5.74
CA GLN A 29 18.00 9.23 -4.79
C GLN A 29 18.04 8.71 -3.35
N PRO A 30 19.22 8.31 -2.80
CA PRO A 30 19.29 7.86 -1.43
C PRO A 30 19.05 9.05 -0.48
N PRO A 31 18.43 8.83 0.69
CA PRO A 31 18.27 9.89 1.65
C PRO A 31 19.65 10.33 2.20
N SER A 32 19.89 11.64 2.23
CA SER A 32 21.13 12.20 2.79
C SER A 32 21.15 12.18 4.33
N THR A 33 19.99 12.05 4.94
CA THR A 33 19.77 12.17 6.40
C THR A 33 19.62 10.82 7.13
N ALA A 34 19.76 9.69 6.40
CA ALA A 34 19.60 8.37 6.98
C ALA A 34 20.40 7.29 6.22
N ALA A 35 21.06 6.40 6.96
CA ALA A 35 21.66 5.20 6.38
C ALA A 35 20.55 4.24 5.92
N MET A 36 20.47 3.98 4.62
CA MET A 36 19.43 3.16 4.00
C MET A 36 19.91 1.74 3.68
N ARG A 37 19.08 0.76 3.95
CA ARG A 37 19.21 -0.62 3.45
C ARG A 37 17.98 -0.97 2.61
N VAL A 38 18.18 -1.71 1.51
CA VAL A 38 17.09 -2.22 0.67
C VAL A 38 17.03 -3.73 0.78
N THR A 39 15.84 -4.27 1.05
CA THR A 39 15.54 -5.70 1.05
C THR A 39 14.44 -5.97 0.02
N VAL A 40 14.75 -6.80 -0.97
CA VAL A 40 13.77 -7.32 -1.92
C VAL A 40 13.33 -8.71 -1.47
N VAL A 41 12.03 -8.92 -1.36
CA VAL A 41 11.42 -10.24 -1.17
C VAL A 41 10.86 -10.68 -2.52
N ASP A 42 11.57 -11.56 -3.18
CA ASP A 42 11.06 -12.22 -4.39
C ASP A 42 10.02 -13.26 -4.00
N SER A 43 8.80 -13.05 -4.42
CA SER A 43 7.63 -13.87 -4.10
C SER A 43 7.34 -14.90 -5.19
N GLY A 44 8.37 -15.68 -5.58
CA GLY A 44 8.28 -16.73 -6.58
C GLY A 44 8.07 -16.18 -7.99
N SER A 45 8.90 -15.23 -8.41
CA SER A 45 8.85 -14.66 -9.76
C SER A 45 9.10 -15.74 -10.81
N PRO A 46 8.27 -15.80 -11.86
CA PRO A 46 8.46 -16.75 -12.96
C PRO A 46 9.45 -16.26 -14.04
N ASP A 47 9.92 -15.02 -13.92
CA ASP A 47 10.88 -14.36 -14.82
C ASP A 47 12.25 -14.24 -14.17
N SER A 48 13.19 -13.53 -14.81
CA SER A 48 14.57 -13.36 -14.34
C SER A 48 14.70 -12.27 -13.25
N THR A 49 13.63 -11.93 -12.54
CA THR A 49 13.65 -10.91 -11.48
C THR A 49 14.73 -11.17 -10.42
N PRO A 50 14.84 -12.38 -9.82
CA PRO A 50 15.86 -12.62 -8.79
C PRO A 50 17.29 -12.53 -9.32
N GLU A 51 17.56 -13.09 -10.50
CA GLU A 51 18.89 -13.08 -11.16
C GLU A 51 19.28 -11.64 -11.55
N MET A 52 18.34 -10.82 -11.96
CA MET A 52 18.56 -9.39 -12.23
C MET A 52 18.99 -8.66 -10.95
N VAL A 53 18.30 -8.88 -9.83
CA VAL A 53 18.67 -8.25 -8.55
C VAL A 53 20.08 -8.66 -8.14
N GLU A 54 20.42 -9.94 -8.15
CA GLU A 54 21.76 -10.44 -7.77
C GLU A 54 22.86 -9.88 -8.66
N ARG A 55 22.62 -9.75 -9.96
CA ARG A 55 23.61 -9.27 -10.92
C ARG A 55 23.81 -7.76 -10.90
N GLU A 56 22.71 -6.98 -10.84
CA GLU A 56 22.74 -5.55 -11.06
C GLU A 56 22.72 -4.72 -9.76
N PHE A 57 22.29 -5.34 -8.66
CA PHE A 57 22.13 -4.70 -7.36
C PHE A 57 22.70 -5.56 -6.21
N PRO A 58 24.02 -5.85 -6.23
CA PRO A 58 24.65 -6.72 -5.23
C PRO A 58 24.60 -6.17 -3.79
N GLU A 59 24.33 -4.87 -3.63
CA GLU A 59 24.12 -4.23 -2.34
C GLU A 59 22.73 -4.49 -1.75
N VAL A 60 21.76 -4.93 -2.59
CA VAL A 60 20.39 -5.22 -2.17
C VAL A 60 20.32 -6.60 -1.55
N ARG A 61 19.72 -6.68 -0.38
CA ARG A 61 19.44 -7.99 0.24
C ARG A 61 18.26 -8.66 -0.48
N LEU A 62 18.49 -9.84 -1.05
CA LEU A 62 17.44 -10.62 -1.72
C LEU A 62 16.97 -11.78 -0.84
N LEU A 63 15.67 -11.88 -0.60
CA LEU A 63 15.00 -13.02 0.04
C LEU A 63 14.11 -13.71 -0.99
N ARG A 64 14.48 -14.95 -1.38
CA ARG A 64 13.65 -15.74 -2.31
C ARG A 64 12.66 -16.60 -1.54
N ARG A 65 11.37 -16.53 -1.90
CA ARG A 65 10.28 -17.29 -1.26
C ARG A 65 9.22 -17.66 -2.31
N ASP A 66 8.40 -18.65 -1.97
CA ASP A 66 7.18 -18.92 -2.72
C ASP A 66 6.19 -17.76 -2.62
N ASN A 67 5.21 -17.70 -3.52
CA ASN A 67 4.18 -16.67 -3.50
C ASN A 67 3.18 -16.89 -2.36
N VAL A 68 3.54 -16.40 -1.17
CA VAL A 68 2.73 -16.45 0.05
C VAL A 68 1.76 -15.26 0.20
N GLY A 69 1.77 -14.32 -0.75
CA GLY A 69 0.99 -13.08 -0.74
C GLY A 69 1.78 -11.90 -0.20
N PHE A 70 1.23 -10.70 -0.41
CA PHE A 70 1.91 -9.43 -0.15
C PHE A 70 2.20 -9.21 1.34
N SER A 71 1.17 -9.40 2.20
CA SER A 71 1.33 -9.20 3.64
C SER A 71 2.37 -10.14 4.25
N ALA A 72 2.27 -11.43 3.97
CA ALA A 72 3.20 -12.42 4.51
C ALA A 72 4.64 -12.20 4.00
N ALA A 73 4.80 -11.83 2.71
CA ALA A 73 6.11 -11.55 2.15
C ALA A 73 6.75 -10.30 2.79
N ASN A 74 6.01 -9.19 2.96
CA ASN A 74 6.52 -8.02 3.69
C ASN A 74 6.92 -8.37 5.13
N ASN A 75 6.09 -9.16 5.81
CA ASN A 75 6.34 -9.56 7.19
C ASN A 75 7.64 -10.34 7.38
N LEU A 76 8.12 -11.07 6.37
CA LEU A 76 9.42 -11.75 6.43
C LEU A 76 10.55 -10.74 6.67
N ALA A 77 10.59 -9.66 5.91
CA ALA A 77 11.61 -8.62 6.06
C ALA A 77 11.38 -7.80 7.34
N LEU A 78 10.12 -7.44 7.64
CA LEU A 78 9.77 -6.65 8.83
C LEU A 78 10.17 -7.33 10.14
N ARG A 79 10.05 -8.67 10.27
CA ARG A 79 10.46 -9.42 11.47
C ARG A 79 11.95 -9.34 11.74
N GLU A 80 12.75 -9.18 10.70
CA GLU A 80 14.21 -9.12 10.79
C GLU A 80 14.75 -7.69 10.88
N SER A 81 13.92 -6.70 10.58
CA SER A 81 14.31 -5.30 10.58
C SER A 81 14.67 -4.82 11.99
N ARG A 82 15.73 -4.01 12.05
CA ARG A 82 16.19 -3.30 13.26
C ARG A 82 16.28 -1.80 13.03
N ALA A 83 15.81 -1.33 11.87
CA ALA A 83 15.83 0.07 11.50
C ALA A 83 14.91 0.91 12.40
N GLU A 84 15.16 2.21 12.46
CA GLU A 84 14.30 3.18 13.17
C GLU A 84 13.01 3.42 12.41
N ALA A 85 13.07 3.34 11.05
CA ALA A 85 11.96 3.46 10.15
C ALA A 85 11.99 2.35 9.09
N VAL A 86 10.82 1.89 8.67
CA VAL A 86 10.66 0.91 7.59
C VAL A 86 9.74 1.49 6.52
N LEU A 87 10.16 1.38 5.26
CA LEU A 87 9.38 1.78 4.10
C LEU A 87 8.92 0.53 3.36
N LEU A 88 7.61 0.30 3.28
CA LEU A 88 7.06 -0.62 2.29
C LEU A 88 6.92 0.13 0.98
N LEU A 89 7.55 -0.40 -0.07
CA LEU A 89 7.57 0.20 -1.40
C LEU A 89 7.17 -0.83 -2.45
N ASN A 90 6.26 -0.49 -3.35
CA ASN A 90 5.91 -1.39 -4.43
C ASN A 90 7.00 -1.43 -5.51
N PRO A 91 7.18 -2.57 -6.21
CA PRO A 91 8.19 -2.73 -7.25
C PRO A 91 7.92 -1.89 -8.52
N ASP A 92 6.71 -1.31 -8.65
CA ASP A 92 6.31 -0.42 -9.74
C ASP A 92 6.25 1.06 -9.30
N THR A 93 7.01 1.42 -8.25
CA THR A 93 7.11 2.78 -7.71
C THR A 93 8.53 3.30 -7.86
N GLU A 94 8.69 4.49 -8.46
CA GLU A 94 9.98 5.17 -8.64
C GLU A 94 9.99 6.45 -7.81
N VAL A 95 10.90 6.55 -6.86
CA VAL A 95 11.03 7.73 -6.00
C VAL A 95 11.69 8.88 -6.76
N HIS A 96 11.14 10.09 -6.61
CA HIS A 96 11.75 11.30 -7.14
C HIS A 96 12.74 11.89 -6.13
N ALA A 97 13.56 12.85 -6.60
CA ALA A 97 14.53 13.56 -5.76
C ALA A 97 13.84 14.20 -4.54
N GLY A 98 14.42 13.99 -3.36
CA GLY A 98 13.91 14.53 -2.10
C GLY A 98 12.70 13.82 -1.50
N ALA A 99 12.16 12.80 -2.17
CA ALA A 99 10.96 12.09 -1.68
C ALA A 99 11.18 11.39 -0.33
N LEU A 100 12.29 10.69 -0.19
CA LEU A 100 12.64 9.99 1.04
C LEU A 100 12.98 10.97 2.17
N GLU A 101 13.67 12.07 1.88
CA GLU A 101 13.95 13.14 2.84
C GLU A 101 12.67 13.78 3.37
N ALA A 102 11.74 14.15 2.49
CA ALA A 102 10.46 14.75 2.88
C ALA A 102 9.67 13.81 3.79
N ALA A 103 9.56 12.54 3.42
CA ALA A 103 8.86 11.54 4.21
C ALA A 103 9.51 11.30 5.57
N LEU A 104 10.85 11.17 5.64
CA LEU A 104 11.59 11.00 6.90
C LEU A 104 11.51 12.24 7.78
N ALA A 105 11.62 13.44 7.20
CA ALA A 105 11.47 14.70 7.92
C ALA A 105 10.07 14.80 8.55
N ARG A 106 9.02 14.45 7.80
CA ARG A 106 7.66 14.40 8.32
C ARG A 106 7.52 13.37 9.44
N LEU A 107 8.00 12.16 9.27
CA LEU A 107 7.93 11.12 10.29
C LEU A 107 8.61 11.55 11.61
N ARG A 108 9.72 12.29 11.49
CA ARG A 108 10.51 12.77 12.64
C ARG A 108 9.95 14.05 13.26
N SER A 109 9.11 14.81 12.55
CA SER A 109 8.60 16.12 13.01
C SER A 109 7.70 16.04 14.24
N GLU A 110 7.01 14.91 14.43
CA GLU A 110 6.11 14.69 15.55
C GLU A 110 6.22 13.23 16.05
N PRO A 111 6.37 13.00 17.36
CA PRO A 111 6.54 11.65 17.92
C PRO A 111 5.35 10.71 17.68
N ARG A 112 4.14 11.26 17.54
CA ARG A 112 2.90 10.47 17.31
C ARG A 112 2.61 10.18 15.83
N ILE A 113 3.39 10.68 14.88
CA ILE A 113 3.30 10.23 13.50
C ILE A 113 3.90 8.83 13.41
N GLY A 114 3.05 7.84 13.17
CA GLY A 114 3.41 6.44 13.06
C GLY A 114 3.65 6.00 11.61
N MET A 115 2.95 6.65 10.67
CA MET A 115 3.02 6.31 9.25
C MET A 115 2.94 7.55 8.37
N VAL A 116 3.73 7.58 7.29
CA VAL A 116 3.75 8.65 6.28
C VAL A 116 3.61 8.04 4.89
N GLY A 117 2.62 8.52 4.13
CA GLY A 117 2.53 8.34 2.68
C GLY A 117 2.91 9.64 1.97
N ILE A 118 3.29 9.53 0.70
CA ILE A 118 3.68 10.67 -0.13
C ILE A 118 2.75 10.83 -1.33
N LYS A 119 2.94 11.92 -2.08
CA LYS A 119 2.24 12.15 -3.33
C LYS A 119 2.66 11.11 -4.36
N LEU A 120 1.71 10.29 -4.81
CA LEU A 120 1.92 9.37 -5.92
C LEU A 120 1.34 9.96 -7.20
N VAL A 121 2.11 9.92 -8.27
CA VAL A 121 1.67 10.35 -9.59
C VAL A 121 1.68 9.17 -10.57
N THR A 122 0.75 9.19 -11.51
CA THR A 122 0.69 8.21 -12.61
C THR A 122 1.70 8.54 -13.70
N ALA A 123 1.87 7.67 -14.69
CA ALA A 123 2.70 7.94 -15.86
C ALA A 123 2.23 9.14 -16.69
N SER A 124 0.96 9.58 -16.57
CA SER A 124 0.45 10.80 -17.17
C SER A 124 0.72 12.06 -16.33
N GLY A 125 1.33 11.92 -15.15
CA GLY A 125 1.57 13.03 -14.21
C GLY A 125 0.37 13.39 -13.34
N GLU A 126 -0.76 12.68 -13.49
CA GLU A 126 -1.95 12.89 -12.67
C GLU A 126 -1.79 12.27 -11.28
N LEU A 127 -2.47 12.84 -10.28
CA LEU A 127 -2.48 12.29 -8.94
C LEU A 127 -3.04 10.86 -8.92
N ASP A 128 -2.33 9.94 -8.31
CA ASP A 128 -2.93 8.69 -7.86
C ASP A 128 -3.75 8.93 -6.60
N HIS A 129 -5.07 9.10 -6.76
CA HIS A 129 -5.98 9.38 -5.64
C HIS A 129 -5.98 8.30 -4.53
N ALA A 130 -5.32 7.16 -4.74
CA ALA A 130 -5.16 6.17 -3.69
C ALA A 130 -4.07 6.55 -2.68
N CYS A 131 -3.21 7.55 -2.96
CA CYS A 131 -2.13 7.96 -2.06
C CYS A 131 -2.63 8.57 -0.73
N LYS A 132 -3.85 9.11 -0.72
CA LYS A 132 -4.55 9.63 0.46
C LYS A 132 -6.02 9.20 0.42
N ARG A 133 -6.51 8.56 1.46
CA ARG A 133 -7.87 8.00 1.51
C ARG A 133 -8.47 8.16 2.90
N SER A 134 -9.82 8.22 2.95
CA SER A 134 -10.56 7.93 4.18
C SER A 134 -10.91 6.44 4.26
N PHE A 135 -11.28 5.97 5.44
CA PHE A 135 -11.76 4.60 5.57
C PHE A 135 -13.08 4.41 4.82
N PRO A 136 -13.26 3.25 4.20
CA PRO A 136 -14.51 2.94 3.52
C PRO A 136 -15.65 2.82 4.53
N THR A 137 -16.75 3.54 4.30
CA THR A 137 -18.00 3.34 5.03
C THR A 137 -18.94 2.46 4.20
N PRO A 138 -19.96 1.81 4.80
CA PRO A 138 -20.97 1.08 4.04
C PRO A 138 -21.63 1.92 2.94
N LEU A 139 -21.83 3.21 3.19
CA LEU A 139 -22.41 4.15 2.22
C LEU A 139 -21.44 4.48 1.08
N SER A 140 -20.16 4.74 1.39
CA SER A 140 -19.13 4.99 0.37
C SER A 140 -18.85 3.75 -0.47
N ALA A 141 -18.90 2.56 0.15
CA ALA A 141 -18.81 1.29 -0.55
C ALA A 141 -19.99 1.10 -1.51
N LEU A 142 -21.23 1.37 -1.06
CA LEU A 142 -22.43 1.29 -1.90
C LEU A 142 -22.35 2.27 -3.08
N ALA A 143 -21.96 3.53 -2.84
CA ALA A 143 -21.77 4.54 -3.88
C ALA A 143 -20.71 4.11 -4.91
N HIS A 144 -19.61 3.53 -4.44
CA HIS A 144 -18.57 2.97 -5.32
C HIS A 144 -19.09 1.80 -6.16
N PHE A 145 -19.95 0.93 -5.60
CA PHE A 145 -20.50 -0.23 -6.29
C PHE A 145 -21.56 0.13 -7.31
N THR A 146 -22.44 1.07 -6.98
CA THR A 146 -23.52 1.48 -7.86
C THR A 146 -23.10 2.50 -8.92
N GLY A 147 -21.95 3.15 -8.71
CA GLY A 147 -21.50 4.26 -9.55
C GLY A 147 -22.26 5.57 -9.33
N ILE A 148 -23.17 5.61 -8.35
CA ILE A 148 -23.90 6.80 -7.95
C ILE A 148 -22.91 7.78 -7.30
N GLY A 149 -22.92 9.06 -7.71
CA GLY A 149 -22.01 10.08 -7.16
C GLY A 149 -20.62 10.16 -7.81
N ARG A 150 -20.41 9.57 -8.98
CA ARG A 150 -19.11 9.66 -9.71
C ARG A 150 -18.71 11.08 -10.12
N GLY A 151 -19.62 12.02 -10.14
CA GLY A 151 -19.39 13.44 -10.51
C GLY A 151 -19.37 14.41 -9.33
N ASP A 152 -19.62 13.94 -8.10
CA ASP A 152 -19.76 14.81 -6.93
C ASP A 152 -18.53 14.71 -6.02
N ALA A 153 -17.69 15.74 -6.05
CA ALA A 153 -16.48 15.82 -5.22
C ALA A 153 -16.80 15.84 -3.70
N GLY A 154 -18.01 16.24 -3.33
CA GLY A 154 -18.51 16.24 -1.94
C GLY A 154 -19.27 14.98 -1.53
N GLY A 155 -19.55 14.06 -2.46
CA GLY A 155 -20.30 12.84 -2.19
C GLY A 155 -19.46 11.74 -1.51
N ALA A 156 -20.10 10.59 -1.23
CA ALA A 156 -19.49 9.46 -0.54
C ALA A 156 -18.19 8.94 -1.21
N LEU A 157 -18.07 9.10 -2.54
CA LEU A 157 -16.83 8.75 -3.27
C LEU A 157 -15.74 9.80 -3.06
N GLY A 158 -16.09 11.07 -2.96
CA GLY A 158 -15.17 12.17 -2.63
C GLY A 158 -14.65 12.02 -1.19
N GLN A 159 -15.52 11.68 -0.25
CA GLN A 159 -15.11 11.39 1.12
C GLN A 159 -14.07 10.26 1.17
N TYR A 160 -14.28 9.15 0.44
CA TYR A 160 -13.31 8.06 0.39
C TYR A 160 -11.93 8.50 -0.14
N ARG A 161 -11.88 9.48 -1.05
CA ARG A 161 -10.63 10.02 -1.61
C ARG A 161 -9.96 11.09 -0.75
N ALA A 162 -10.44 11.32 0.47
CA ALA A 162 -9.95 12.36 1.37
C ALA A 162 -9.86 13.75 0.67
N THR A 163 -10.90 14.12 -0.09
CA THR A 163 -10.94 15.37 -0.86
C THR A 163 -11.03 16.62 0.00
N HIS A 164 -11.21 16.47 1.32
CA HIS A 164 -11.12 17.56 2.29
C HIS A 164 -9.69 18.12 2.42
N LEU A 165 -8.69 17.35 1.99
CA LEU A 165 -7.30 17.74 1.95
C LEU A 165 -6.87 18.00 0.50
N GLY A 166 -6.29 19.15 0.20
CA GLY A 166 -5.75 19.49 -1.12
C GLY A 166 -4.66 18.53 -1.56
N ASP A 167 -4.42 18.42 -2.86
CA ASP A 167 -3.44 17.47 -3.42
C ASP A 167 -1.98 17.83 -3.06
N ASP A 168 -1.73 19.10 -2.77
CA ASP A 168 -0.44 19.66 -2.35
C ASP A 168 -0.46 20.13 -0.88
N GLU A 169 -1.48 19.72 -0.13
CA GLU A 169 -1.64 20.08 1.28
C GLU A 169 -1.25 18.89 2.16
N PRO A 170 -0.25 19.05 3.08
CA PRO A 170 0.11 18.01 4.03
C PRO A 170 -0.95 17.89 5.14
N GLY A 171 -1.25 16.68 5.57
CA GLY A 171 -2.23 16.51 6.63
C GLY A 171 -2.44 15.07 7.06
N GLU A 172 -3.19 14.92 8.16
CA GLU A 172 -3.63 13.62 8.65
C GLU A 172 -4.67 13.02 7.71
N VAL A 173 -4.54 11.74 7.41
CA VAL A 173 -5.47 10.99 6.56
C VAL A 173 -5.76 9.65 7.21
N ASP A 174 -6.92 9.05 6.91
CA ASP A 174 -7.25 7.76 7.48
C ASP A 174 -6.32 6.65 6.94
N ALA A 175 -5.96 6.72 5.66
CA ALA A 175 -5.09 5.72 5.07
C ALA A 175 -4.26 6.25 3.91
N VAL A 176 -3.06 5.70 3.78
CA VAL A 176 -2.16 5.86 2.64
C VAL A 176 -2.11 4.59 1.80
N ASN A 177 -1.48 4.63 0.63
CA ASN A 177 -1.40 3.50 -0.30
C ASN A 177 -0.22 2.60 0.04
N GLY A 178 -0.41 1.28 -0.03
CA GLY A 178 0.65 0.27 0.08
C GLY A 178 1.81 0.41 -0.91
N ALA A 179 1.67 1.27 -1.94
CA ALA A 179 2.76 1.58 -2.85
C ALA A 179 3.90 2.38 -2.20
N PHE A 180 3.61 3.16 -1.14
CA PHE A 180 4.59 3.88 -0.34
C PHE A 180 4.05 4.07 1.08
N MET A 181 4.55 3.29 2.03
CA MET A 181 4.18 3.36 3.46
C MET A 181 5.44 3.43 4.31
N LEU A 182 5.86 4.63 4.70
CA LEU A 182 6.98 4.83 5.62
C LEU A 182 6.46 4.77 7.06
N CYS A 183 6.90 3.79 7.83
CA CYS A 183 6.43 3.52 9.17
C CYS A 183 7.53 3.70 10.21
N ARG A 184 7.20 4.28 11.36
CA ARG A 184 8.04 4.32 12.55
C ARG A 184 8.13 2.92 13.15
N ALA A 185 9.33 2.43 13.45
CA ALA A 185 9.52 1.08 13.98
C ALA A 185 8.85 0.87 15.35
N ASP A 186 8.82 1.89 16.21
CA ASP A 186 8.12 1.82 17.50
C ASP A 186 6.61 1.60 17.30
N ALA A 187 6.02 2.32 16.36
CA ALA A 187 4.61 2.17 16.02
C ALA A 187 4.34 0.77 15.45
N VAL A 188 5.22 0.25 14.57
CA VAL A 188 5.10 -1.12 14.03
C VAL A 188 5.19 -2.17 15.15
N ARG A 189 6.07 -1.98 16.13
CA ARG A 189 6.18 -2.91 17.27
C ARG A 189 4.93 -2.91 18.15
N GLU A 190 4.31 -1.76 18.36
CA GLU A 190 3.09 -1.60 19.16
C GLU A 190 1.85 -2.14 18.43
N VAL A 191 1.67 -1.76 17.17
CA VAL A 191 0.51 -2.12 16.34
C VAL A 191 0.57 -3.57 15.85
N GLY A 192 1.79 -4.10 15.70
CA GLY A 192 2.04 -5.38 15.07
C GLY A 192 2.20 -5.30 13.55
N LEU A 193 2.57 -6.42 12.95
CA LEU A 193 2.84 -6.55 11.53
C LEU A 193 1.55 -6.53 10.69
N LEU A 194 1.69 -6.58 9.36
CA LEU A 194 0.56 -6.74 8.44
C LEU A 194 -0.23 -8.02 8.77
N ASP A 195 -1.56 -7.97 8.63
CA ASP A 195 -2.41 -9.16 8.80
C ASP A 195 -2.28 -10.08 7.58
N GLU A 196 -1.67 -11.25 7.77
CA GLU A 196 -1.43 -12.24 6.71
C GLU A 196 -2.71 -12.89 6.18
N GLY A 197 -3.85 -12.64 6.80
CA GLY A 197 -5.16 -13.01 6.26
C GLY A 197 -5.55 -12.22 5.00
N TYR A 198 -4.85 -11.11 4.70
CA TYR A 198 -4.92 -10.43 3.41
C TYR A 198 -3.79 -10.95 2.52
N TRP A 199 -4.15 -11.75 1.51
CA TRP A 199 -3.16 -12.24 0.55
C TRP A 199 -2.67 -11.12 -0.38
N LEU A 200 -3.56 -10.22 -0.78
CA LEU A 200 -3.29 -9.02 -1.59
C LEU A 200 -4.51 -8.11 -1.53
N TYR A 201 -4.28 -6.79 -1.41
CA TYR A 201 -5.27 -5.72 -1.26
C TYR A 201 -5.97 -5.68 0.11
N MET A 202 -6.28 -4.49 0.57
CA MET A 202 -6.92 -4.14 1.84
C MET A 202 -6.01 -4.26 3.07
N GLU A 203 -4.83 -4.85 2.96
CA GLU A 203 -3.83 -4.92 4.04
C GLU A 203 -3.34 -3.53 4.46
N ASP A 204 -3.24 -2.60 3.50
CA ASP A 204 -2.87 -1.20 3.74
C ASP A 204 -3.94 -0.46 4.57
N LEU A 205 -5.21 -0.62 4.24
CA LEU A 205 -6.32 -0.06 5.02
C LEU A 205 -6.42 -0.67 6.42
N ASP A 206 -6.28 -1.99 6.54
CA ASP A 206 -6.26 -2.68 7.84
C ASP A 206 -5.12 -2.14 8.72
N TRP A 207 -3.93 -2.01 8.15
CA TRP A 207 -2.78 -1.55 8.92
C TRP A 207 -2.92 -0.10 9.35
N CYS A 208 -3.35 0.79 8.46
CA CYS A 208 -3.65 2.19 8.80
C CYS A 208 -4.70 2.30 9.90
N HIS A 209 -5.78 1.50 9.83
CA HIS A 209 -6.82 1.49 10.86
C HIS A 209 -6.24 1.10 12.23
N ARG A 210 -5.42 0.05 12.28
CA ARG A 210 -4.77 -0.38 13.53
C ARG A 210 -3.78 0.65 14.07
N PHE A 211 -3.12 1.44 13.21
CA PHE A 211 -2.31 2.57 13.65
C PHE A 211 -3.16 3.61 14.35
N TRP A 212 -4.31 3.98 13.77
CA TRP A 212 -5.27 4.90 14.39
C TRP A 212 -5.83 4.37 15.72
N ASP A 213 -6.22 3.10 15.78
CA ASP A 213 -6.74 2.46 17.00
C ASP A 213 -5.71 2.50 18.15
N ALA A 214 -4.43 2.40 17.83
CA ALA A 214 -3.33 2.54 18.79
C ALA A 214 -2.95 4.01 19.08
N GLY A 215 -3.66 4.98 18.51
CA GLY A 215 -3.43 6.41 18.71
C GLY A 215 -2.23 6.96 17.93
N TRP A 216 -1.74 6.26 16.92
CA TRP A 216 -0.74 6.76 15.99
C TRP A 216 -1.41 7.49 14.83
N LYS A 217 -0.78 8.59 14.37
CA LYS A 217 -1.24 9.35 13.21
C LYS A 217 -0.73 8.72 11.91
N VAL A 218 -1.60 8.70 10.90
CA VAL A 218 -1.25 8.41 9.51
C VAL A 218 -1.26 9.74 8.76
N PHE A 219 -0.17 10.07 8.06
CA PHE A 219 0.05 11.40 7.52
C PHE A 219 0.35 11.34 6.01
N TYR A 220 -0.19 12.30 5.27
CA TYR A 220 0.11 12.53 3.86
C TYR A 220 1.08 13.69 3.73
N GLU A 221 2.23 13.47 3.08
CA GLU A 221 3.29 14.46 2.84
C GLU A 221 3.51 14.66 1.33
N PRO A 222 2.89 15.68 0.73
CA PRO A 222 2.98 15.92 -0.72
C PRO A 222 4.32 16.46 -1.21
N ALA A 223 5.20 16.98 -0.32
CA ALA A 223 6.55 17.42 -0.72
C ALA A 223 7.40 16.24 -1.20
N GLY A 224 7.11 15.01 -0.74
CA GLY A 224 7.65 13.79 -1.33
C GLY A 224 6.80 13.36 -2.52
N VAL A 225 7.43 13.05 -3.65
CA VAL A 225 6.75 12.59 -4.87
C VAL A 225 7.35 11.28 -5.37
N ALA A 226 6.51 10.35 -5.81
CA ALA A 226 6.96 9.16 -6.52
C ALA A 226 6.03 8.85 -7.70
N LEU A 227 6.60 8.33 -8.78
CA LEU A 227 5.85 7.77 -9.90
C LEU A 227 5.35 6.37 -9.51
N HIS A 228 4.05 6.11 -9.63
CA HIS A 228 3.45 4.80 -9.43
C HIS A 228 2.84 4.29 -10.75
N VAL A 229 3.46 3.26 -11.33
CA VAL A 229 3.01 2.67 -12.60
C VAL A 229 1.87 1.70 -12.32
N LYS A 230 0.65 2.24 -12.18
CA LYS A 230 -0.54 1.45 -11.85
C LYS A 230 -0.71 0.23 -12.74
N GLY A 231 -0.83 -0.93 -12.10
CA GLY A 231 -1.04 -2.19 -12.81
C GLY A 231 0.20 -2.72 -13.52
N GLY A 232 1.36 -2.11 -13.30
CA GLY A 232 2.62 -2.56 -13.88
C GLY A 232 3.01 -3.97 -13.40
N SER A 233 2.90 -4.21 -12.11
CA SER A 233 3.21 -5.51 -11.49
C SER A 233 2.03 -6.50 -11.51
N SER A 234 0.79 -6.02 -11.49
CA SER A 234 -0.42 -6.86 -11.42
C SER A 234 -1.24 -6.92 -12.71
N GLY A 235 -0.87 -6.13 -13.73
CA GLY A 235 -1.61 -5.97 -14.98
C GLY A 235 -2.75 -4.94 -14.87
N SER A 236 -3.20 -4.40 -16.03
CA SER A 236 -4.27 -3.40 -16.09
C SER A 236 -5.64 -3.91 -15.61
N ARG A 237 -5.80 -5.22 -15.52
CA ARG A 237 -7.01 -5.90 -15.01
C ARG A 237 -6.62 -6.98 -14.03
N ARG A 238 -7.33 -7.05 -12.90
CA ARG A 238 -7.13 -8.11 -11.92
C ARG A 238 -7.42 -9.48 -12.54
N ARG A 239 -6.53 -10.44 -12.27
CA ARG A 239 -6.76 -11.85 -12.58
C ARG A 239 -7.81 -12.44 -11.62
N PRO A 240 -8.48 -13.55 -11.95
CA PRO A 240 -9.50 -14.15 -11.06
C PRO A 240 -9.06 -14.34 -9.61
N LYS A 241 -7.81 -14.80 -9.38
CA LYS A 241 -7.22 -14.96 -8.04
C LYS A 241 -7.15 -13.62 -7.29
N GLN A 242 -6.79 -12.55 -7.99
CA GLN A 242 -6.70 -11.19 -7.41
C GLN A 242 -8.08 -10.61 -7.13
N GLU A 243 -9.09 -10.86 -8.00
CA GLU A 243 -10.49 -10.47 -7.73
C GLU A 243 -11.04 -11.16 -6.49
N ILE A 244 -10.79 -12.46 -6.34
CA ILE A 244 -11.19 -13.21 -5.15
C ILE A 244 -10.50 -12.65 -3.91
N ALA A 245 -9.18 -12.39 -3.99
CA ALA A 245 -8.42 -11.85 -2.87
C ALA A 245 -8.95 -10.48 -2.45
N PHE A 246 -9.22 -9.58 -3.41
CA PHE A 246 -9.76 -8.26 -3.14
C PHE A 246 -11.12 -8.30 -2.41
N HIS A 247 -12.08 -9.10 -2.91
CA HIS A 247 -13.39 -9.20 -2.29
C HIS A 247 -13.37 -9.92 -0.93
N ARG A 248 -12.48 -10.92 -0.77
CA ARG A 248 -12.23 -11.52 0.56
C ARG A 248 -11.63 -10.50 1.52
N GLY A 249 -10.71 -9.67 1.04
CA GLY A 249 -10.13 -8.58 1.81
C GLY A 249 -11.19 -7.59 2.28
N MET A 250 -12.10 -7.17 1.38
CA MET A 250 -13.24 -6.31 1.75
C MET A 250 -14.12 -6.93 2.83
N ALA A 251 -14.48 -8.20 2.69
CA ALA A 251 -15.30 -8.90 3.68
C ALA A 251 -14.58 -9.04 5.02
N ARG A 252 -13.24 -9.26 5.00
CA ARG A 252 -12.40 -9.34 6.20
C ARG A 252 -12.33 -8.00 6.91
N PHE A 253 -12.04 -6.91 6.17
CA PHE A 253 -11.99 -5.55 6.69
C PHE A 253 -13.33 -5.17 7.36
N TYR A 254 -14.43 -5.30 6.61
CA TYR A 254 -15.77 -5.02 7.11
C TYR A 254 -16.09 -5.82 8.38
N ARG A 255 -15.80 -7.12 8.38
CA ARG A 255 -16.04 -7.98 9.54
C ARG A 255 -15.28 -7.51 10.78
N ARG A 256 -14.07 -6.98 10.59
CA ARG A 256 -13.19 -6.59 11.70
C ARG A 256 -13.57 -5.24 12.29
N PHE A 257 -13.85 -4.27 11.44
CA PHE A 257 -13.95 -2.87 11.85
C PHE A 257 -15.37 -2.31 11.86
N ASP A 258 -16.21 -2.72 10.91
CA ASP A 258 -17.56 -2.13 10.77
C ASP A 258 -18.67 -3.02 11.30
N ALA A 259 -18.61 -4.34 11.03
CA ALA A 259 -19.71 -5.24 11.36
C ALA A 259 -20.10 -5.28 12.85
N PRO A 260 -19.17 -5.12 13.81
CA PRO A 260 -19.53 -5.08 15.23
C PRO A 260 -20.44 -3.89 15.60
N GLU A 261 -20.36 -2.79 14.86
CA GLU A 261 -21.12 -1.56 15.12
C GLU A 261 -22.48 -1.53 14.39
N HIS A 262 -22.75 -2.54 13.54
CA HIS A 262 -23.93 -2.57 12.68
C HIS A 262 -24.86 -3.74 13.04
N ASN A 263 -26.15 -3.57 12.73
CA ASN A 263 -27.13 -4.62 12.96
C ASN A 263 -26.96 -5.79 11.98
N PRO A 264 -27.42 -7.02 12.35
CA PRO A 264 -27.24 -8.23 11.53
C PRO A 264 -27.84 -8.14 10.11
N LEU A 265 -28.92 -7.41 9.92
CA LEU A 265 -29.55 -7.27 8.59
C LEU A 265 -28.68 -6.43 7.66
N LEU A 266 -28.10 -5.32 8.15
CA LEU A 266 -27.13 -4.53 7.38
C LEU A 266 -25.88 -5.34 7.07
N ASN A 267 -25.37 -6.09 8.05
CA ASN A 267 -24.21 -6.96 7.85
C ASN A 267 -24.48 -8.01 6.75
N LEU A 268 -25.65 -8.64 6.78
CA LEU A 268 -26.05 -9.59 5.73
C LEU A 268 -26.12 -8.91 4.35
N ALA A 269 -26.70 -7.71 4.27
CA ALA A 269 -26.81 -6.96 3.01
C ALA A 269 -25.42 -6.60 2.45
N VAL A 270 -24.48 -6.17 3.30
CA VAL A 270 -23.11 -5.85 2.89
C VAL A 270 -22.39 -7.09 2.36
N TYR A 271 -22.44 -8.23 3.07
CA TYR A 271 -21.82 -9.46 2.60
C TYR A 271 -22.45 -9.97 1.30
N ALA A 272 -23.77 -9.89 1.16
CA ALA A 272 -24.46 -10.23 -0.09
C ALA A 272 -24.02 -9.32 -1.25
N GLY A 273 -23.87 -8.03 -0.99
CA GLY A 273 -23.35 -7.06 -1.97
C GLY A 273 -21.93 -7.37 -2.42
N ILE A 274 -21.03 -7.70 -1.48
CA ILE A 274 -19.65 -8.11 -1.79
C ILE A 274 -19.64 -9.39 -2.64
N ALA A 275 -20.45 -10.38 -2.28
CA ALA A 275 -20.55 -11.65 -3.01
C ALA A 275 -21.09 -11.45 -4.43
N ALA A 276 -22.16 -10.67 -4.58
CA ALA A 276 -22.74 -10.34 -5.88
C ALA A 276 -21.72 -9.61 -6.78
N LYS A 277 -20.99 -8.63 -6.23
CA LYS A 277 -19.93 -7.91 -6.96
C LYS A 277 -18.82 -8.85 -7.41
N LEU A 278 -18.38 -9.77 -6.54
CA LEU A 278 -17.38 -10.78 -6.92
C LEU A 278 -17.87 -11.62 -8.09
N ALA A 279 -19.11 -12.11 -8.05
CA ALA A 279 -19.69 -12.91 -9.13
C ALA A 279 -19.69 -12.15 -10.46
N VAL A 280 -20.12 -10.88 -10.46
CA VAL A 280 -20.10 -10.01 -11.64
C VAL A 280 -18.66 -9.78 -12.14
N SER A 281 -17.72 -9.48 -11.25
CA SER A 281 -16.31 -9.25 -11.60
C SER A 281 -15.68 -10.48 -12.23
N LEU A 282 -15.94 -11.67 -11.68
CA LEU A 282 -15.45 -12.93 -12.23
C LEU A 282 -16.05 -13.23 -13.61
N ALA A 283 -17.38 -13.02 -13.78
CA ALA A 283 -18.03 -13.20 -15.08
C ALA A 283 -17.42 -12.27 -16.16
N ILE A 284 -17.18 -10.99 -15.84
CA ILE A 284 -16.53 -10.05 -16.76
C ILE A 284 -15.10 -10.49 -17.08
N THR A 285 -14.36 -10.98 -16.08
CA THR A 285 -12.96 -11.40 -16.26
C THR A 285 -12.86 -12.66 -17.12
N THR A 286 -13.85 -13.56 -17.04
CA THR A 286 -13.88 -14.80 -17.83
C THR A 286 -14.39 -14.61 -19.26
N LEU A 287 -15.38 -13.70 -19.46
CA LEU A 287 -15.97 -13.42 -20.79
C LEU A 287 -15.06 -12.58 -21.72
N LYS A 288 -14.05 -11.92 -21.17
CA LYS A 288 -13.10 -11.06 -21.91
C LYS A 288 -11.74 -11.68 -22.12
N ARG A 289 -11.60 -12.98 -21.86
CA ARG A 289 -10.49 -13.84 -22.28
C ARG A 289 -10.76 -14.40 -23.68
#